data_715713afb12db1c27ae7f763fad8dac7
#
_entry.id   715713afb12db1c27ae7f763fad8dac7
#
_cell.length_a   1.000
_cell.length_b   1.000
_cell.length_c   1.000
_cell.angle_alpha   90.00
_cell.angle_beta   90.00
_cell.angle_gamma   90.00
#
_symmetry.space_group_name_H-M   'P 1'
#
loop_
_entity.id
_entity.type
_entity.pdbx_description
1 polymer ?
#
loop_
_entity_poly.entity_id
_entity_poly.type
_entity_poly.pdbx_seq_one_letter_code
_entity_poly.pdbx_strand_id
1 'polypeptide(L)'
;MTSRQVHPHPNPPPSRGRGQDSAGTSGDAASVALDEANPVSPPGAAAVERPALDPEQYRPDFPGLAREVHGKPLVYLDNANTAQKPHCVIDAVSDYYTRHNANVARAVHTLGAEATELFEATRDKLRAFINAPSRDEVIFTRGTTESINLVAWSWGLANLKPGDVVLVTAMEHHANIVPWQLVAARCGASVVPAPITPSGELILERLYELMTPRVKLLGVTHVSNALGTVNPIREIARE
;
A
#
# COMPACT_ATOMS: atom_id res chain seq x y z
N MET A 1 -19.24 -38.86 24.22
CA MET A 1 -19.93 -37.58 24.01
C MET A 1 -19.61 -36.67 25.19
N THR A 2 -18.60 -35.87 25.11
CA THR A 2 -18.19 -34.89 26.17
C THR A 2 -18.17 -33.49 25.52
N SER A 3 -19.17 -32.70 25.89
CA SER A 3 -19.31 -31.32 25.46
C SER A 3 -18.20 -30.45 26.06
N ARG A 4 -17.36 -29.83 25.22
CA ARG A 4 -16.43 -28.77 25.64
C ARG A 4 -17.21 -27.46 25.81
N GLN A 5 -17.26 -26.97 27.04
CA GLN A 5 -17.70 -25.61 27.34
C GLN A 5 -16.68 -24.60 26.83
N VAL A 6 -17.14 -23.66 26.01
CA VAL A 6 -16.36 -22.50 25.56
C VAL A 6 -16.55 -21.40 26.61
N HIS A 7 -15.46 -20.99 27.28
CA HIS A 7 -15.48 -19.85 28.19
C HIS A 7 -15.43 -18.52 27.42
N PRO A 8 -16.25 -17.53 27.76
CA PRO A 8 -16.18 -16.22 27.14
C PRO A 8 -14.96 -15.43 27.66
N HIS A 9 -14.33 -14.67 26.76
CA HIS A 9 -13.23 -13.77 27.09
C HIS A 9 -13.70 -12.60 27.99
N PRO A 10 -12.87 -12.15 28.95
CA PRO A 10 -13.23 -11.01 29.81
C PRO A 10 -13.22 -9.69 29.02
N ASN A 11 -14.20 -8.84 29.30
CA ASN A 11 -14.33 -7.50 28.75
C ASN A 11 -13.17 -6.58 29.22
N PRO A 12 -12.72 -5.63 28.37
CA PRO A 12 -11.75 -4.62 28.78
C PRO A 12 -12.35 -3.63 29.79
N PRO A 13 -11.52 -3.04 30.67
CA PRO A 13 -11.99 -2.11 31.70
C PRO A 13 -12.46 -0.77 31.10
N PRO A 14 -13.39 -0.05 31.77
CA PRO A 14 -13.93 1.21 31.29
C PRO A 14 -12.87 2.33 31.32
N SER A 15 -12.85 3.16 30.27
CA SER A 15 -12.01 4.35 30.17
C SER A 15 -12.43 5.42 31.19
N ARG A 16 -11.47 5.93 31.96
CA ARG A 16 -11.65 7.04 32.89
C ARG A 16 -11.93 8.34 32.11
N GLY A 17 -13.09 8.96 32.38
CA GLY A 17 -13.43 10.27 31.87
C GLY A 17 -12.50 11.35 32.44
N ARG A 18 -12.03 12.26 31.57
CA ARG A 18 -11.42 13.53 31.99
C ARG A 18 -12.47 14.60 32.10
N GLY A 19 -12.37 15.34 33.21
CA GLY A 19 -13.27 16.41 33.56
C GLY A 19 -13.25 17.57 32.56
N GLN A 20 -14.41 18.19 32.47
CA GLN A 20 -14.64 19.45 31.78
C GLN A 20 -14.05 20.60 32.62
N ASP A 21 -13.23 21.45 32.03
CA ASP A 21 -13.09 22.83 32.49
C ASP A 21 -13.42 23.76 31.33
N SER A 22 -14.38 24.62 31.60
CA SER A 22 -14.92 25.65 30.74
C SER A 22 -14.09 26.92 30.85
N ALA A 23 -13.65 27.48 29.74
CA ALA A 23 -13.45 28.93 29.61
C ALA A 23 -13.59 29.33 28.14
N GLY A 24 -14.59 30.17 27.87
CA GLY A 24 -14.86 30.70 26.55
C GLY A 24 -13.90 31.80 26.13
N THR A 25 -13.69 31.90 24.85
CA THR A 25 -13.45 33.17 24.11
C THR A 25 -13.99 33.02 22.70
N SER A 26 -14.91 33.91 22.36
CA SER A 26 -15.39 34.14 21.00
C SER A 26 -14.27 34.68 20.12
N GLY A 27 -14.02 34.03 18.99
CA GLY A 27 -13.14 34.51 17.92
C GLY A 27 -13.78 34.20 16.57
N ASP A 28 -14.02 35.25 15.79
CA ASP A 28 -14.64 35.25 14.48
C ASP A 28 -14.06 34.19 13.55
N ALA A 29 -14.92 33.31 13.07
CA ALA A 29 -14.61 32.39 11.96
C ALA A 29 -14.70 33.18 10.64
N ALA A 30 -13.56 33.66 10.17
CA ALA A 30 -13.43 34.11 8.79
C ALA A 30 -13.59 32.90 7.87
N SER A 31 -14.65 32.89 7.05
CA SER A 31 -14.87 31.91 6.00
C SER A 31 -13.79 32.12 4.94
N VAL A 32 -12.81 31.22 4.90
CA VAL A 32 -11.85 31.12 3.78
C VAL A 32 -12.61 30.41 2.65
N ALA A 33 -12.93 31.17 1.61
CA ALA A 33 -13.38 30.62 0.35
C ALA A 33 -12.27 29.71 -0.20
N LEU A 34 -12.56 28.42 -0.35
CA LEU A 34 -11.71 27.49 -1.09
C LEU A 34 -11.83 27.86 -2.57
N ASP A 35 -10.83 28.56 -3.08
CA ASP A 35 -10.61 28.70 -4.51
C ASP A 35 -10.44 27.29 -5.08
N GLU A 36 -11.26 26.94 -6.08
CA GLU A 36 -11.10 25.72 -6.86
C GLU A 36 -9.80 25.78 -7.66
N ALA A 37 -8.70 25.38 -7.03
CA ALA A 37 -7.43 25.22 -7.71
C ALA A 37 -7.52 24.02 -8.65
N ASN A 38 -7.72 24.31 -9.92
CA ASN A 38 -7.59 23.38 -11.03
C ASN A 38 -6.22 22.66 -10.95
N PRO A 39 -6.14 21.32 -11.00
CA PRO A 39 -4.85 20.63 -10.93
C PRO A 39 -4.00 21.03 -12.12
N VAL A 40 -2.89 21.72 -11.85
CA VAL A 40 -1.89 22.11 -12.85
C VAL A 40 -1.21 20.84 -13.37
N SER A 41 -1.56 20.43 -14.58
CA SER A 41 -0.85 19.37 -15.30
C SER A 41 0.57 19.86 -15.65
N PRO A 42 1.61 19.05 -15.47
CA PRO A 42 2.96 19.46 -15.84
C PRO A 42 3.08 19.68 -17.35
N PRO A 43 3.84 20.69 -17.81
CA PRO A 43 3.97 21.00 -19.22
C PRO A 43 4.76 19.88 -19.93
N GLY A 44 4.14 19.25 -20.93
CA GLY A 44 4.86 18.39 -21.89
C GLY A 44 4.41 16.93 -22.04
N ALA A 45 3.49 16.43 -21.22
CA ALA A 45 2.87 15.14 -21.50
C ALA A 45 1.64 15.38 -22.41
N ALA A 46 1.70 14.98 -23.68
CA ALA A 46 0.50 14.83 -24.48
C ALA A 46 -0.48 13.96 -23.70
N ALA A 47 -1.55 14.55 -23.20
CA ALA A 47 -2.59 13.83 -22.48
C ALA A 47 -3.17 12.81 -23.46
N VAL A 48 -2.84 11.53 -23.27
CA VAL A 48 -3.67 10.48 -23.83
C VAL A 48 -5.01 10.63 -23.11
N GLU A 49 -6.01 11.18 -23.79
CA GLU A 49 -7.37 11.22 -23.30
C GLU A 49 -7.82 9.78 -23.04
N ARG A 50 -7.64 9.35 -21.79
CA ARG A 50 -8.28 8.11 -21.33
C ARG A 50 -9.75 8.45 -21.15
N PRO A 51 -10.67 7.64 -21.71
CA PRO A 51 -12.08 7.84 -21.42
C PRO A 51 -12.25 7.88 -19.90
N ALA A 52 -13.02 8.84 -19.42
CA ALA A 52 -13.30 8.96 -18.00
C ALA A 52 -13.86 7.62 -17.50
N LEU A 53 -13.23 7.06 -16.47
CA LEU A 53 -13.72 5.83 -15.85
C LEU A 53 -15.11 6.14 -15.25
N ASP A 54 -16.14 5.44 -15.70
CA ASP A 54 -17.46 5.49 -15.08
C ASP A 54 -17.54 4.47 -13.94
N PRO A 55 -17.49 4.92 -12.67
CA PRO A 55 -17.50 4.02 -11.51
C PRO A 55 -18.78 3.17 -11.43
N GLU A 56 -19.91 3.66 -11.92
CA GLU A 56 -21.18 2.95 -11.86
C GLU A 56 -21.21 1.72 -12.78
N GLN A 57 -20.40 1.70 -13.82
CA GLN A 57 -20.21 0.53 -14.67
C GLN A 57 -19.58 -0.65 -13.93
N TYR A 58 -18.68 -0.37 -12.96
CA TYR A 58 -17.92 -1.39 -12.22
C TYR A 58 -18.48 -1.68 -10.85
N ARG A 59 -19.27 -0.77 -10.28
CA ARG A 59 -19.84 -0.91 -8.94
C ARG A 59 -20.59 -2.23 -8.71
N PRO A 60 -21.38 -2.76 -9.66
CA PRO A 60 -22.07 -4.05 -9.52
C PRO A 60 -21.15 -5.25 -9.34
N ASP A 61 -19.90 -5.16 -9.81
CA ASP A 61 -18.93 -6.24 -9.65
C ASP A 61 -18.50 -6.46 -8.18
N PHE A 62 -18.74 -5.46 -7.30
CA PHE A 62 -18.29 -5.45 -5.91
C PHE A 62 -19.47 -5.65 -4.96
N PRO A 63 -19.77 -6.89 -4.53
CA PRO A 63 -20.96 -7.19 -3.74
C PRO A 63 -21.01 -6.45 -2.39
N GLY A 64 -19.86 -6.14 -1.79
CA GLY A 64 -19.78 -5.35 -0.57
C GLY A 64 -20.36 -3.93 -0.70
N LEU A 65 -20.34 -3.35 -1.90
CA LEU A 65 -20.85 -2.01 -2.16
C LEU A 65 -22.37 -1.95 -2.38
N ALA A 66 -23.04 -3.11 -2.49
CA ALA A 66 -24.50 -3.19 -2.58
C ALA A 66 -25.20 -3.03 -1.22
N ARG A 67 -24.44 -2.96 -0.12
CA ARG A 67 -24.99 -2.82 1.23
C ARG A 67 -25.56 -1.43 1.48
N GLU A 68 -26.56 -1.39 2.36
CA GLU A 68 -27.04 -0.16 2.98
C GLU A 68 -26.50 -0.03 4.41
N VAL A 69 -26.22 1.20 4.82
CA VAL A 69 -25.85 1.58 6.18
C VAL A 69 -26.77 2.70 6.62
N HIS A 70 -27.51 2.48 7.71
CA HIS A 70 -28.53 3.39 8.24
C HIS A 70 -29.58 3.79 7.16
N GLY A 71 -30.00 2.84 6.32
CA GLY A 71 -30.97 3.04 5.26
C GLY A 71 -30.50 3.90 4.08
N LYS A 72 -29.17 4.03 3.90
CA LYS A 72 -28.53 4.73 2.77
C LYS A 72 -27.53 3.83 2.08
N PRO A 73 -27.32 3.97 0.76
CA PRO A 73 -26.26 3.24 0.05
C PRO A 73 -24.90 3.43 0.73
N LEU A 74 -24.13 2.34 0.81
CA LEU A 74 -22.77 2.39 1.37
C LEU A 74 -21.87 3.33 0.55
N VAL A 75 -21.27 4.29 1.22
CA VAL A 75 -20.12 5.06 0.73
C VAL A 75 -18.88 4.51 1.43
N TYR A 76 -17.95 3.90 0.65
CA TYR A 76 -16.73 3.30 1.16
C TYR A 76 -15.51 4.06 0.64
N LEU A 77 -14.80 4.76 1.53
CA LEU A 77 -13.66 5.64 1.19
C LEU A 77 -12.33 5.15 1.78
N ASP A 78 -12.30 3.94 2.35
CA ASP A 78 -11.12 3.39 3.03
C ASP A 78 -10.35 2.37 2.15
N ASN A 79 -10.36 2.57 0.82
CA ASN A 79 -9.69 1.65 -0.12
C ASN A 79 -8.17 1.67 0.01
N ALA A 80 -7.58 2.75 0.52
CA ALA A 80 -6.14 2.82 0.78
C ALA A 80 -5.68 1.82 1.85
N ASN A 81 -6.57 1.46 2.77
CA ASN A 81 -6.32 0.44 3.79
C ASN A 81 -6.75 -0.94 3.31
N THR A 82 -7.98 -1.08 2.83
CA THR A 82 -8.53 -2.36 2.33
C THR A 82 -9.44 -2.13 1.14
N ALA A 83 -9.05 -2.62 -0.05
CA ALA A 83 -9.91 -2.59 -1.24
C ALA A 83 -11.04 -3.62 -1.14
N GLN A 84 -12.25 -3.25 -1.56
CA GLN A 84 -13.34 -4.20 -1.72
C GLN A 84 -12.98 -5.27 -2.77
N LYS A 85 -13.55 -6.47 -2.63
CA LYS A 85 -13.25 -7.59 -3.52
C LYS A 85 -14.37 -7.76 -4.54
N PRO A 86 -14.05 -7.81 -5.85
CA PRO A 86 -15.04 -8.13 -6.87
C PRO A 86 -15.45 -9.60 -6.82
N HIS A 87 -16.61 -9.92 -7.39
CA HIS A 87 -17.13 -11.29 -7.47
C HIS A 87 -16.09 -12.27 -8.03
N CYS A 88 -15.39 -11.93 -9.11
CA CYS A 88 -14.40 -12.81 -9.72
C CYS A 88 -13.26 -13.22 -8.77
N VAL A 89 -12.88 -12.37 -7.82
CA VAL A 89 -11.87 -12.70 -6.80
C VAL A 89 -12.46 -13.60 -5.72
N ILE A 90 -13.68 -13.30 -5.26
CA ILE A 90 -14.39 -14.12 -4.26
C ILE A 90 -14.61 -15.52 -4.79
N ASP A 91 -15.10 -15.62 -6.03
CA ASP A 91 -15.39 -16.88 -6.70
C ASP A 91 -14.11 -17.70 -6.93
N ALA A 92 -13.02 -17.08 -7.36
CA ALA A 92 -11.75 -17.76 -7.56
C ALA A 92 -11.20 -18.36 -6.25
N VAL A 93 -11.30 -17.62 -5.13
CA VAL A 93 -10.88 -18.13 -3.81
C VAL A 93 -11.78 -19.28 -3.36
N SER A 94 -13.10 -19.14 -3.54
CA SER A 94 -14.08 -20.17 -3.18
C SER A 94 -13.89 -21.43 -4.03
N ASP A 95 -13.67 -21.28 -5.33
CA ASP A 95 -13.41 -22.37 -6.25
C ASP A 95 -12.13 -23.14 -5.91
N TYR A 96 -11.05 -22.41 -5.59
CA TYR A 96 -9.81 -23.02 -5.15
C TYR A 96 -10.03 -23.92 -3.92
N TYR A 97 -10.68 -23.40 -2.88
CA TYR A 97 -10.90 -24.17 -1.66
C TYR A 97 -11.87 -25.35 -1.84
N THR A 98 -12.83 -25.23 -2.74
CA THR A 98 -13.83 -26.30 -2.97
C THR A 98 -13.34 -27.39 -3.90
N ARG A 99 -12.42 -27.10 -4.83
CA ARG A 99 -12.02 -28.05 -5.87
C ARG A 99 -10.53 -28.39 -5.93
N HIS A 100 -9.63 -27.43 -5.58
CA HIS A 100 -8.20 -27.54 -5.87
C HIS A 100 -7.32 -27.46 -4.63
N ASN A 101 -7.90 -27.40 -3.42
CA ASN A 101 -7.15 -27.19 -2.19
C ASN A 101 -6.15 -28.31 -1.90
N ALA A 102 -4.89 -28.09 -2.27
CA ALA A 102 -3.76 -28.99 -2.05
C ALA A 102 -2.46 -28.23 -1.87
N ASN A 103 -1.41 -28.94 -1.44
CA ASN A 103 -0.06 -28.36 -1.37
C ASN A 103 0.44 -28.00 -2.75
N VAL A 104 0.94 -26.77 -2.88
CA VAL A 104 1.70 -26.30 -4.04
C VAL A 104 3.11 -26.91 -4.00
N ALA A 105 3.62 -27.35 -5.14
CA ALA A 105 4.90 -28.02 -5.37
C ALA A 105 5.02 -29.42 -4.70
N ARG A 106 5.86 -30.26 -5.29
CA ARG A 106 6.23 -31.62 -4.81
C ARG A 106 5.05 -32.58 -4.57
N ALA A 107 3.89 -32.32 -5.15
CA ALA A 107 2.76 -33.21 -5.05
C ALA A 107 2.78 -34.24 -6.20
N VAL A 108 2.55 -35.51 -5.85
CA VAL A 108 2.50 -36.62 -6.82
C VAL A 108 1.06 -37.04 -7.18
N HIS A 109 0.06 -36.30 -6.68
CA HIS A 109 -1.36 -36.54 -6.93
C HIS A 109 -2.00 -35.38 -7.71
N THR A 110 -3.12 -35.66 -8.38
CA THR A 110 -3.79 -34.75 -9.30
C THR A 110 -4.07 -33.37 -8.69
N LEU A 111 -4.70 -33.29 -7.50
CA LEU A 111 -5.01 -31.99 -6.85
C LEU A 111 -3.77 -31.15 -6.59
N GLY A 112 -2.65 -31.77 -6.21
CA GLY A 112 -1.41 -31.03 -5.99
C GLY A 112 -0.76 -30.54 -7.29
N ALA A 113 -0.91 -31.30 -8.40
CA ALA A 113 -0.48 -30.86 -9.73
C ALA A 113 -1.32 -29.66 -10.19
N GLU A 114 -2.64 -29.72 -10.08
CA GLU A 114 -3.57 -28.62 -10.39
C GLU A 114 -3.30 -27.36 -9.57
N ALA A 115 -3.14 -27.51 -8.25
CA ALA A 115 -2.81 -26.39 -7.37
C ALA A 115 -1.48 -25.73 -7.76
N THR A 116 -0.48 -26.54 -8.14
CA THR A 116 0.82 -26.05 -8.59
C THR A 116 0.70 -25.31 -9.91
N GLU A 117 -0.04 -25.86 -10.86
CA GLU A 117 -0.27 -25.22 -12.17
C GLU A 117 -0.97 -23.85 -12.00
N LEU A 118 -2.03 -23.76 -11.19
CA LEU A 118 -2.73 -22.51 -10.89
C LEU A 118 -1.80 -21.47 -10.27
N PHE A 119 -0.95 -21.88 -9.33
CA PHE A 119 0.00 -21.00 -8.66
C PHE A 119 1.04 -20.46 -9.63
N GLU A 120 1.66 -21.31 -10.43
CA GLU A 120 2.69 -20.92 -11.40
C GLU A 120 2.12 -20.12 -12.58
N ALA A 121 0.92 -20.47 -13.07
CA ALA A 121 0.22 -19.67 -14.07
C ALA A 121 -0.10 -18.25 -13.56
N THR A 122 -0.43 -18.09 -12.28
CA THR A 122 -0.62 -16.77 -11.65
C THR A 122 0.68 -15.99 -11.62
N ARG A 123 1.80 -16.65 -11.30
CA ARG A 123 3.14 -16.03 -11.33
C ARG A 123 3.49 -15.52 -12.73
N ASP A 124 3.24 -16.32 -13.76
CA ASP A 124 3.49 -15.93 -15.15
C ASP A 124 2.62 -14.75 -15.60
N LYS A 125 1.36 -14.70 -15.21
CA LYS A 125 0.48 -13.55 -15.47
C LYS A 125 1.02 -12.28 -14.82
N LEU A 126 1.43 -12.36 -13.56
CA LEU A 126 2.02 -11.21 -12.85
C LEU A 126 3.35 -10.79 -13.46
N ARG A 127 4.22 -11.75 -13.81
CA ARG A 127 5.46 -11.49 -14.52
C ARG A 127 5.22 -10.67 -15.80
N ALA A 128 4.25 -11.10 -16.61
CA ALA A 128 3.90 -10.38 -17.84
C ALA A 128 3.30 -8.99 -17.56
N PHE A 129 2.44 -8.87 -16.54
CA PHE A 129 1.79 -7.62 -16.18
C PHE A 129 2.79 -6.55 -15.70
N ILE A 130 3.80 -6.93 -14.90
CA ILE A 130 4.83 -6.01 -14.43
C ILE A 130 6.04 -5.91 -15.37
N ASN A 131 5.99 -6.62 -16.50
CA ASN A 131 7.09 -6.69 -17.49
C ASN A 131 8.42 -7.18 -16.88
N ALA A 132 8.36 -8.13 -15.95
CA ALA A 132 9.56 -8.73 -15.38
C ALA A 132 10.21 -9.72 -16.38
N PRO A 133 11.55 -9.74 -16.55
CA PRO A 133 12.27 -10.63 -17.43
C PRO A 133 12.08 -12.11 -17.09
N SER A 134 12.10 -12.46 -15.79
CA SER A 134 12.00 -13.82 -15.29
C SER A 134 10.87 -13.97 -14.28
N ARG A 135 10.28 -15.17 -14.20
CA ARG A 135 9.34 -15.55 -13.15
C ARG A 135 9.99 -15.59 -11.76
N ASP A 136 11.31 -15.77 -11.69
CA ASP A 136 12.06 -15.79 -10.44
C ASP A 136 12.13 -14.41 -9.77
N GLU A 137 11.83 -13.36 -10.51
CA GLU A 137 11.71 -11.98 -9.99
C GLU A 137 10.35 -11.70 -9.34
N VAL A 138 9.39 -12.63 -9.45
CA VAL A 138 8.06 -12.49 -8.85
C VAL A 138 7.98 -13.33 -7.59
N ILE A 139 8.00 -12.67 -6.43
CA ILE A 139 7.92 -13.31 -5.12
C ILE A 139 6.58 -12.95 -4.48
N PHE A 140 5.76 -13.97 -4.15
CA PHE A 140 4.52 -13.77 -3.42
C PHE A 140 4.79 -13.57 -1.94
N THR A 141 4.17 -12.53 -1.38
CA THR A 141 4.19 -12.21 0.06
C THR A 141 2.77 -11.96 0.55
N ARG A 142 2.59 -11.85 1.86
CA ARG A 142 1.28 -11.56 2.48
C ARG A 142 0.85 -10.10 2.32
N GLY A 143 1.72 -9.22 1.84
CA GLY A 143 1.44 -7.80 1.62
C GLY A 143 2.69 -6.94 1.58
N THR A 144 2.51 -5.64 1.31
CA THR A 144 3.59 -4.66 1.13
C THR A 144 4.55 -4.61 2.33
N THR A 145 4.04 -4.68 3.54
CA THR A 145 4.88 -4.68 4.76
C THR A 145 5.87 -5.83 4.76
N GLU A 146 5.42 -7.05 4.42
CA GLU A 146 6.32 -8.21 4.33
C GLU A 146 7.30 -8.06 3.17
N SER A 147 6.85 -7.58 2.01
CA SER A 147 7.71 -7.36 0.85
C SER A 147 8.85 -6.40 1.15
N ILE A 148 8.56 -5.25 1.77
CA ILE A 148 9.59 -4.26 2.11
C ILE A 148 10.53 -4.81 3.18
N ASN A 149 10.00 -5.49 4.21
CA ASN A 149 10.85 -6.15 5.21
C ASN A 149 11.75 -7.21 4.58
N LEU A 150 11.23 -8.03 3.65
CA LEU A 150 12.04 -9.02 2.93
C LEU A 150 13.23 -8.36 2.22
N VAL A 151 13.00 -7.28 1.49
CA VAL A 151 14.09 -6.54 0.81
C VAL A 151 15.03 -5.89 1.82
N ALA A 152 14.52 -5.27 2.87
CA ALA A 152 15.35 -4.60 3.87
C ALA A 152 16.27 -5.60 4.60
N TRP A 153 15.72 -6.73 5.05
CA TRP A 153 16.48 -7.73 5.82
C TRP A 153 17.35 -8.65 4.95
N SER A 154 17.08 -8.78 3.65
CA SER A 154 17.96 -9.54 2.74
C SER A 154 18.94 -8.62 2.04
N TRP A 155 18.49 -7.83 1.07
CA TRP A 155 19.34 -6.94 0.27
C TRP A 155 19.98 -5.85 1.13
N GLY A 156 19.21 -5.22 2.03
CA GLY A 156 19.71 -4.13 2.87
C GLY A 156 20.88 -4.58 3.75
N LEU A 157 20.75 -5.69 4.47
CA LEU A 157 21.85 -6.21 5.31
C LEU A 157 23.08 -6.64 4.50
N ALA A 158 22.87 -7.12 3.28
CA ALA A 158 23.96 -7.59 2.44
C ALA A 158 24.74 -6.45 1.76
N ASN A 159 24.09 -5.32 1.48
CA ASN A 159 24.64 -4.29 0.60
C ASN A 159 24.92 -2.95 1.29
N LEU A 160 24.17 -2.58 2.33
CA LEU A 160 24.38 -1.32 3.04
C LEU A 160 25.64 -1.36 3.91
N LYS A 161 26.40 -0.28 3.89
CA LYS A 161 27.67 -0.09 4.62
C LYS A 161 27.62 1.18 5.47
N PRO A 162 28.55 1.33 6.45
CA PRO A 162 28.67 2.55 7.21
C PRO A 162 28.80 3.79 6.31
N GLY A 163 27.93 4.78 6.56
CA GLY A 163 27.86 6.02 5.80
C GLY A 163 27.00 6.00 4.57
N ASP A 164 26.42 4.84 4.17
CA ASP A 164 25.40 4.79 3.10
C ASP A 164 24.08 5.41 3.55
N VAL A 165 23.25 5.77 2.58
CA VAL A 165 21.95 6.42 2.79
C VAL A 165 20.84 5.60 2.14
N VAL A 166 19.78 5.38 2.87
CA VAL A 166 18.46 5.02 2.34
C VAL A 166 17.63 6.30 2.31
N LEU A 167 17.26 6.75 1.12
CA LEU A 167 16.44 7.95 0.93
C LEU A 167 14.97 7.51 0.85
N VAL A 168 14.09 8.14 1.63
CA VAL A 168 12.64 7.88 1.61
C VAL A 168 11.89 9.19 1.47
N THR A 169 10.68 9.19 0.90
CA THR A 169 9.89 10.44 0.92
C THR A 169 9.27 10.66 2.30
N ALA A 170 9.05 11.94 2.67
CA ALA A 170 8.43 12.27 3.96
C ALA A 170 6.95 11.86 4.04
N MET A 171 6.34 11.45 2.92
CA MET A 171 4.95 10.97 2.84
C MET A 171 4.83 9.43 2.89
N GLU A 172 5.93 8.72 3.12
CA GLU A 172 5.89 7.25 3.14
C GLU A 172 5.03 6.68 4.25
N HIS A 173 4.38 5.55 3.97
CA HIS A 173 3.79 4.72 5.01
C HIS A 173 4.90 4.13 5.90
N HIS A 174 4.62 3.95 7.19
CA HIS A 174 5.57 3.38 8.16
C HIS A 174 6.20 2.06 7.69
N ALA A 175 5.47 1.25 6.93
CA ALA A 175 6.00 0.01 6.35
C ALA A 175 7.21 0.24 5.43
N ASN A 176 7.36 1.44 4.84
CA ASN A 176 8.49 1.83 4.00
C ASN A 176 9.45 2.83 4.69
N ILE A 177 9.39 2.94 6.00
CA ILE A 177 10.32 3.74 6.81
C ILE A 177 10.99 2.86 7.86
N VAL A 178 10.21 2.22 8.72
CA VAL A 178 10.70 1.52 9.92
C VAL A 178 11.66 0.37 9.59
N PRO A 179 11.41 -0.52 8.61
CA PRO A 179 12.36 -1.57 8.27
C PRO A 179 13.73 -1.03 7.86
N TRP A 180 13.74 0.08 7.11
CA TRP A 180 14.98 0.73 6.70
C TRP A 180 15.73 1.35 7.88
N GLN A 181 15.04 1.98 8.84
CA GLN A 181 15.66 2.50 10.06
C GLN A 181 16.33 1.39 10.86
N LEU A 182 15.65 0.24 11.01
CA LEU A 182 16.19 -0.91 11.76
C LEU A 182 17.42 -1.50 11.09
N VAL A 183 17.40 -1.65 9.77
CA VAL A 183 18.53 -2.21 9.02
C VAL A 183 19.67 -1.21 8.92
N ALA A 184 19.40 0.06 8.64
CA ALA A 184 20.41 1.10 8.57
C ALA A 184 21.18 1.24 9.89
N ALA A 185 20.48 1.19 11.03
CA ALA A 185 21.12 1.21 12.35
C ALA A 185 22.10 0.04 12.57
N ARG A 186 21.81 -1.14 12.01
CA ARG A 186 22.71 -2.31 12.09
C ARG A 186 23.92 -2.20 11.18
N CYS A 187 23.76 -1.55 10.03
CA CYS A 187 24.80 -1.42 9.01
C CYS A 187 25.66 -0.16 9.17
N GLY A 188 25.34 0.74 10.11
CA GLY A 188 25.97 2.06 10.23
C GLY A 188 25.58 3.01 9.10
N ALA A 189 24.48 2.72 8.39
CA ALA A 189 23.86 3.58 7.40
C ALA A 189 22.84 4.54 8.04
N SER A 190 22.26 5.43 7.26
CA SER A 190 21.23 6.37 7.71
C SER A 190 20.01 6.35 6.81
N VAL A 191 18.84 6.73 7.37
CA VAL A 191 17.61 6.96 6.61
C VAL A 191 17.39 8.48 6.56
N VAL A 192 17.24 9.02 5.35
CA VAL A 192 17.05 10.47 5.13
C VAL A 192 15.71 10.70 4.45
N PRO A 193 14.82 11.55 4.99
CA PRO A 193 13.56 11.87 4.35
C PRO A 193 13.74 12.98 3.30
N ALA A 194 13.24 12.76 2.07
CA ALA A 194 13.04 13.82 1.08
C ALA A 194 11.80 14.66 1.47
N PRO A 195 11.91 15.99 1.55
CA PRO A 195 10.84 16.82 2.06
C PRO A 195 9.66 16.95 1.09
N ILE A 196 8.50 17.29 1.66
CA ILE A 196 7.27 17.60 0.93
C ILE A 196 6.85 19.05 1.25
N THR A 197 6.03 19.63 0.39
CA THR A 197 5.39 20.93 0.62
C THR A 197 4.31 20.82 1.70
N PRO A 198 3.82 21.95 2.26
CA PRO A 198 2.64 21.95 3.12
C PRO A 198 1.35 21.43 2.43
N SER A 199 1.28 21.51 1.09
CA SER A 199 0.19 20.92 0.27
C SER A 199 0.34 19.41 0.05
N GLY A 200 1.44 18.80 0.52
CA GLY A 200 1.66 17.35 0.42
C GLY A 200 2.30 16.89 -0.89
N GLU A 201 2.95 17.77 -1.62
CA GLU A 201 3.66 17.45 -2.86
C GLU A 201 5.15 17.22 -2.59
N LEU A 202 5.76 16.26 -3.29
CA LEU A 202 7.19 15.99 -3.20
C LEU A 202 7.98 17.14 -3.83
N ILE A 203 8.95 17.70 -3.09
CA ILE A 203 9.85 18.74 -3.59
C ILE A 203 10.96 18.07 -4.40
N LEU A 204 10.77 17.96 -5.72
CA LEU A 204 11.65 17.18 -6.62
C LEU A 204 13.09 17.73 -6.61
N GLU A 205 13.28 19.05 -6.63
CA GLU A 205 14.61 19.65 -6.60
C GLU A 205 15.38 19.20 -5.35
N ARG A 206 14.69 19.15 -4.20
CA ARG A 206 15.30 18.69 -2.94
C ARG A 206 15.56 17.20 -2.93
N LEU A 207 14.69 16.40 -3.56
CA LEU A 207 14.92 14.97 -3.74
C LEU A 207 16.21 14.74 -4.54
N TYR A 208 16.36 15.43 -5.68
CA TYR A 208 17.52 15.26 -6.56
C TYR A 208 18.82 15.75 -5.91
N GLU A 209 18.80 16.85 -5.15
CA GLU A 209 19.95 17.29 -4.35
C GLU A 209 20.39 16.25 -3.30
N LEU A 210 19.46 15.49 -2.75
CA LEU A 210 19.73 14.43 -1.80
C LEU A 210 20.24 13.14 -2.45
N MET A 211 20.02 12.92 -3.75
CA MET A 211 20.46 11.74 -4.53
C MET A 211 21.97 11.77 -4.80
N THR A 212 22.77 11.67 -3.75
CA THR A 212 24.22 11.60 -3.83
C THR A 212 24.71 10.17 -4.04
N PRO A 213 25.99 9.93 -4.42
CA PRO A 213 26.55 8.57 -4.55
C PRO A 213 26.46 7.70 -3.27
N ARG A 214 26.17 8.30 -2.13
CA ARG A 214 25.93 7.58 -0.86
C ARG A 214 24.54 6.97 -0.77
N VAL A 215 23.60 7.45 -1.57
CA VAL A 215 22.25 6.86 -1.63
C VAL A 215 22.33 5.54 -2.36
N LYS A 216 21.93 4.46 -1.68
CA LYS A 216 21.93 3.11 -2.21
C LYS A 216 20.53 2.58 -2.51
N LEU A 217 19.54 3.22 -1.93
CA LEU A 217 18.14 2.86 -2.11
C LEU A 217 17.27 4.11 -1.98
N LEU A 218 16.30 4.24 -2.86
CA LEU A 218 15.22 5.22 -2.80
C LEU A 218 13.89 4.51 -2.57
N GLY A 219 13.24 4.79 -1.44
CA GLY A 219 11.87 4.38 -1.15
C GLY A 219 10.90 5.52 -1.49
N VAL A 220 10.03 5.28 -2.48
CA VAL A 220 9.07 6.29 -2.93
C VAL A 220 7.71 5.68 -3.21
N THR A 221 6.66 6.25 -2.62
CA THR A 221 5.28 5.84 -2.94
C THR A 221 4.83 6.47 -4.26
N HIS A 222 4.17 5.67 -5.13
CA HIS A 222 3.60 6.20 -6.37
C HIS A 222 2.36 7.06 -6.09
N VAL A 223 1.46 6.54 -5.25
CA VAL A 223 0.27 7.28 -4.78
C VAL A 223 0.23 7.20 -3.26
N SER A 224 0.28 8.35 -2.61
CA SER A 224 0.25 8.41 -1.15
C SER A 224 -1.10 7.92 -0.62
N ASN A 225 -1.06 6.95 0.29
CA ASN A 225 -2.25 6.43 0.97
C ASN A 225 -2.88 7.45 1.94
N ALA A 226 -2.10 8.42 2.43
CA ALA A 226 -2.56 9.45 3.36
C ALA A 226 -2.99 10.75 2.67
N LEU A 227 -2.26 11.16 1.62
CA LEU A 227 -2.42 12.46 0.98
C LEU A 227 -3.12 12.37 -0.38
N GLY A 228 -3.12 11.18 -1.03
CA GLY A 228 -3.60 11.01 -2.40
C GLY A 228 -2.67 11.58 -3.48
N THR A 229 -1.56 12.19 -3.09
CA THR A 229 -0.56 12.74 -4.01
C THR A 229 -0.02 11.65 -4.92
N VAL A 230 0.01 11.92 -6.23
CA VAL A 230 0.59 11.06 -7.27
C VAL A 230 1.98 11.55 -7.61
N ASN A 231 3.01 10.79 -7.26
CA ASN A 231 4.40 11.15 -7.52
C ASN A 231 4.82 10.79 -8.96
N PRO A 232 5.68 11.58 -9.62
CA PRO A 232 6.13 11.36 -10.99
C PRO A 232 7.23 10.29 -11.07
N ILE A 233 6.87 9.03 -10.72
CA ILE A 233 7.82 7.91 -10.59
C ILE A 233 8.67 7.69 -11.85
N ARG A 234 8.09 7.90 -13.04
CA ARG A 234 8.83 7.74 -14.31
C ARG A 234 9.95 8.76 -14.45
N GLU A 235 9.74 9.98 -13.99
CA GLU A 235 10.74 11.05 -13.97
C GLU A 235 11.82 10.72 -12.95
N ILE A 236 11.43 10.47 -11.71
CA ILE A 236 12.35 10.13 -10.61
C ILE A 236 13.25 8.93 -10.95
N ALA A 237 12.73 7.91 -11.64
CA ALA A 237 13.48 6.71 -11.99
C ALA A 237 14.48 6.92 -13.16
N ARG A 238 14.49 8.08 -13.81
CA ARG A 238 15.45 8.39 -14.91
C ARG A 238 16.68 9.16 -14.44
N GLU A 239 16.58 9.78 -13.28
CA GLU A 239 17.67 10.48 -12.62
C GLU A 239 18.52 9.51 -11.78
#